data_a279b543ddc9ff3995bced044cab1e83
#
_entry.id   a279b543ddc9ff3995bced044cab1e83
#
_cell.length_a   1.000
_cell.length_b   1.000
_cell.length_c   1.000
_cell.angle_alpha   90.00
_cell.angle_beta   90.00
_cell.angle_gamma   90.00
#
_symmetry.space_group_name_H-M   'P 1'
#
loop_
_entity.id
_entity.type
_entity.pdbx_description
1 polymer ?
#
loop_
_entity_poly.entity_id
_entity_poly.type
_entity_poly.pdbx_seq_one_letter_code
_entity_poly.pdbx_strand_id
1 'polypeptide(L)'
;MILGKVTGNLWATKKDEGLCGQKLMIVETDTGTVIATDSIGAGSGDTVILCMGSSARIVSDSPADTAIVGIVDSFEKTNTF
;
A
#
# COMPACT_ATOMS: atom_id res chain seq x y z
N MET A 1 9.43 -5.55 2.70
CA MET A 1 7.96 -5.72 2.62
C MET A 1 7.36 -5.80 3.99
N ILE A 2 6.20 -5.23 4.17
CA ILE A 2 5.46 -5.28 5.43
C ILE A 2 3.99 -5.54 5.15
N LEU A 3 3.26 -5.94 6.19
CA LEU A 3 1.82 -6.05 6.15
C LEU A 3 1.17 -4.76 6.64
N GLY A 4 0.02 -4.44 6.08
CA GLY A 4 -0.79 -3.31 6.51
C GLY A 4 -2.26 -3.59 6.29
N LYS A 5 -3.09 -2.73 6.84
CA LYS A 5 -4.54 -2.81 6.66
C LYS A 5 -5.02 -1.52 6.04
N VAL A 6 -5.75 -1.63 4.94
CA VAL A 6 -6.31 -0.46 4.26
C VAL A 6 -7.45 0.08 5.09
N THR A 7 -7.38 1.37 5.43
CA THR A 7 -8.41 2.05 6.23
C THR A 7 -9.20 3.06 5.41
N GLY A 8 -8.77 3.39 4.22
CA GLY A 8 -9.52 4.31 3.38
C GLY A 8 -8.79 4.73 2.12
N ASN A 9 -9.46 5.54 1.33
CA ASN A 9 -8.92 6.18 0.14
C ASN A 9 -8.46 7.58 0.48
N LEU A 10 -7.43 8.04 -0.22
CA LEU A 10 -6.94 9.41 -0.07
C LEU A 10 -7.21 10.18 -1.36
N TRP A 11 -7.77 11.35 -1.23
CA TRP A 11 -8.05 12.25 -2.33
C TRP A 11 -7.21 13.50 -2.19
N ALA A 12 -6.45 13.85 -3.23
CA ALA A 12 -5.65 15.05 -3.26
C ALA A 12 -6.04 15.90 -4.47
N THR A 13 -6.38 17.17 -4.24
CA THR A 13 -6.77 18.08 -5.33
C THR A 13 -5.55 18.59 -6.10
N LYS A 14 -4.40 18.67 -5.41
CA LYS A 14 -3.13 19.05 -6.03
C LYS A 14 -2.07 18.07 -5.61
N LYS A 15 -1.34 17.53 -6.57
CA LYS A 15 -0.28 16.57 -6.32
C LYS A 15 0.69 16.56 -7.48
N ASP A 16 1.84 15.96 -7.25
CA ASP A 16 2.85 15.78 -8.28
C ASP A 16 2.25 15.08 -9.51
N GLU A 17 2.64 15.50 -10.69
CA GLU A 17 2.14 14.96 -11.95
C GLU A 17 2.36 13.44 -12.05
N GLY A 18 3.46 12.96 -11.49
CA GLY A 18 3.76 11.52 -11.46
C GLY A 18 2.79 10.71 -10.62
N LEU A 19 1.98 11.37 -9.78
CA LEU A 19 0.93 10.70 -8.99
C LEU A 19 -0.44 10.81 -9.65
N CYS A 20 -0.58 11.54 -10.76
CA CYS A 20 -1.85 11.68 -11.44
C CYS A 20 -2.28 10.32 -12.02
N GLY A 21 -3.53 9.96 -11.78
CA GLY A 21 -4.05 8.65 -12.17
C GLY A 21 -3.70 7.53 -11.21
N GLN A 22 -2.85 7.78 -10.21
CA GLN A 22 -2.53 6.79 -9.20
C GLN A 22 -3.62 6.78 -8.12
N LYS A 23 -4.07 5.60 -7.76
CA LYS A 23 -4.97 5.43 -6.64
C LYS A 23 -4.14 5.43 -5.36
N LEU A 24 -4.50 6.29 -4.43
CA LEU A 24 -3.79 6.43 -3.16
C LEU A 24 -4.65 5.89 -2.03
N MET A 25 -4.06 5.02 -1.21
CA MET A 25 -4.74 4.36 -0.11
C MET A 25 -4.07 4.72 1.21
N ILE A 26 -4.89 4.86 2.24
CA ILE A 26 -4.42 5.03 3.61
C ILE A 26 -4.27 3.63 4.20
N VAL A 27 -3.08 3.30 4.68
CA VAL A 27 -2.78 1.97 5.20
C VAL A 27 -2.18 2.09 6.59
N GLU A 28 -2.76 1.37 7.55
CA GLU A 28 -2.23 1.26 8.90
C GLU A 28 -1.23 0.13 8.96
N THR A 29 -0.08 0.39 9.57
CA THR A 29 0.98 -0.60 9.77
C THR A 29 1.38 -0.61 11.25
N ASP A 30 2.25 -1.54 11.63
CA ASP A 30 2.76 -1.63 13.00
C ASP A 30 3.49 -0.37 13.44
N THR A 31 4.04 0.37 12.50
CA THR A 31 4.83 1.57 12.81
C THR A 31 4.06 2.87 12.54
N GLY A 32 2.80 2.78 12.13
CA GLY A 32 1.97 3.96 11.89
C GLY A 32 1.26 3.93 10.56
N THR A 33 0.67 5.06 10.21
CA THR A 33 -0.09 5.23 8.97
C THR A 33 0.83 5.61 7.82
N VAL A 34 0.65 4.96 6.69
CA VAL A 34 1.37 5.28 5.46
C VAL A 34 0.38 5.49 4.31
N ILE A 35 0.82 6.19 3.29
CA ILE A 35 0.08 6.36 2.04
C ILE A 35 0.74 5.49 0.99
N ALA A 36 -0.03 4.63 0.36
CA ALA A 36 0.48 3.69 -0.64
C ALA A 36 -0.29 3.83 -1.95
N THR A 37 0.41 3.63 -3.06
CA THR A 37 -0.23 3.52 -4.36
C THR A 37 -0.84 2.13 -4.51
N ASP A 38 -1.96 2.03 -5.21
CA ASP A 38 -2.67 0.77 -5.42
C ASP A 38 -3.00 0.57 -6.89
N SER A 39 -2.40 -0.44 -7.49
CA SER A 39 -2.72 -0.90 -8.84
C SER A 39 -3.40 -2.28 -8.84
N ILE A 40 -3.64 -2.84 -7.67
CA ILE A 40 -4.18 -4.20 -7.51
C ILE A 40 -5.71 -4.19 -7.35
N GLY A 41 -6.23 -3.13 -6.74
CA GLY A 41 -7.67 -3.02 -6.48
C GLY A 41 -8.05 -3.32 -5.03
N ALA A 42 -7.18 -2.93 -4.09
CA ALA A 42 -7.48 -3.10 -2.67
C ALA A 42 -8.60 -2.17 -2.22
N GLY A 43 -9.35 -2.59 -1.23
CA GLY A 43 -10.42 -1.81 -0.61
C GLY A 43 -10.25 -1.72 0.90
N SER A 44 -11.06 -0.85 1.51
CA SER A 44 -11.05 -0.67 2.96
C SER A 44 -11.32 -2.00 3.65
N GLY A 45 -10.52 -2.29 4.67
CA GLY A 45 -10.60 -3.54 5.42
C GLY A 45 -9.69 -4.64 4.90
N ASP A 46 -9.13 -4.49 3.69
CA ASP A 46 -8.21 -5.49 3.15
C ASP A 46 -6.87 -5.46 3.88
N THR A 47 -6.32 -6.64 4.12
CA THR A 47 -4.93 -6.79 4.56
C THR A 47 -4.07 -6.87 3.31
N VAL A 48 -3.02 -6.08 3.26
CA VAL A 48 -2.21 -5.93 2.05
C VAL A 48 -0.73 -6.12 2.36
N ILE A 49 0.00 -6.47 1.32
CA ILE A 49 1.47 -6.51 1.34
C ILE A 49 1.96 -5.22 0.73
N LEU A 50 2.84 -4.53 1.45
CA LEU A 50 3.43 -3.28 1.01
C LEU A 50 4.89 -3.46 0.63
N CYS A 51 5.25 -2.87 -0.50
CA CYS A 51 6.63 -2.73 -0.95
C CYS A 51 7.02 -1.28 -0.71
N MET A 52 8.20 -1.03 -0.18
CA MET A 52 8.62 0.30 0.25
C MET A 52 9.96 0.69 -0.37
N GLY A 53 10.24 2.00 -0.34
CA GLY A 53 11.49 2.55 -0.85
C GLY A 53 11.57 2.51 -2.37
N SER A 54 12.75 2.32 -2.92
CA SER A 54 12.98 2.31 -4.37
C SER A 54 12.27 1.14 -5.07
N SER A 55 12.02 0.05 -4.36
CA SER A 55 11.29 -1.10 -4.91
C SER A 55 9.85 -0.73 -5.25
N ALA A 56 9.22 0.15 -4.46
CA ALA A 56 7.86 0.60 -4.74
C ALA A 56 7.81 1.40 -6.05
N ARG A 57 8.84 2.19 -6.35
CA ARG A 57 8.92 2.96 -7.59
C ARG A 57 9.04 2.08 -8.82
N ILE A 58 9.73 0.94 -8.68
CA ILE A 58 9.84 -0.03 -9.76
C ILE A 58 8.46 -0.61 -10.08
N VAL A 59 7.69 -0.92 -9.03
CA VAL A 59 6.35 -1.51 -9.19
C VAL A 59 5.36 -0.52 -9.81
N SER A 60 5.34 0.73 -9.33
CA SER A 60 4.31 1.69 -9.70
C SER A 60 4.77 2.76 -10.69
N ASP A 61 6.08 2.84 -10.97
CA ASP A 61 6.68 3.85 -11.86
C ASP A 61 6.22 5.26 -11.51
N SER A 62 6.27 5.59 -10.22
CA SER A 62 5.80 6.87 -9.70
C SER A 62 6.74 7.37 -8.61
N PRO A 63 6.63 8.63 -8.19
CA PRO A 63 7.45 9.16 -7.09
C PRO A 63 7.05 8.59 -5.72
N ALA A 64 6.02 7.77 -5.64
CA ALA A 64 5.63 7.14 -4.40
C ALA A 64 6.68 6.17 -3.91
N ASP A 65 6.88 6.11 -2.60
CA ASP A 65 7.85 5.22 -1.98
C ASP A 65 7.20 4.02 -1.28
N THR A 66 5.89 3.86 -1.43
CA THR A 66 5.14 2.73 -0.88
C THR A 66 4.07 2.32 -1.87
N ALA A 67 4.01 1.03 -2.17
CA ALA A 67 3.04 0.48 -3.11
C ALA A 67 2.43 -0.80 -2.55
N ILE A 68 1.13 -0.99 -2.81
CA ILE A 68 0.45 -2.24 -2.51
C ILE A 68 0.80 -3.23 -3.62
N VAL A 69 1.38 -4.37 -3.25
CA VAL A 69 1.79 -5.40 -4.21
C VAL A 69 0.97 -6.68 -4.10
N GLY A 70 0.11 -6.80 -3.11
CA GLY A 70 -0.76 -7.96 -2.98
C GLY A 70 -1.85 -7.74 -1.94
N ILE A 71 -2.94 -8.48 -2.08
CA ILE A 71 -4.02 -8.55 -1.11
C ILE A 71 -3.95 -9.93 -0.47
N VAL A 72 -3.98 -9.97 0.86
CA VAL A 72 -3.85 -11.21 1.62
C VAL A 72 -5.24 -11.73 1.93
N ASP A 73 -5.56 -12.91 1.39
CA ASP A 73 -6.84 -13.56 1.67
C ASP A 73 -6.80 -14.36 2.97
N SER A 74 -5.67 -15.03 3.23
CA SER A 74 -5.48 -15.81 4.45
C SER A 74 -3.99 -16.01 4.71
N PHE A 75 -3.66 -16.31 5.95
CA PHE A 75 -2.29 -16.66 6.30
C PHE A 75 -2.29 -17.65 7.47
N GLU A 76 -1.19 -18.39 7.58
CA GLU A 76 -0.95 -19.28 8.70
C GLU A 76 0.19 -18.75 9.55
N LYS A 77 0.03 -18.81 10.85
CA LYS A 77 1.09 -18.56 11.83
C LYS A 77 1.38 -19.85 12.56
N THR A 78 2.64 -20.21 12.66
CA THR A 78 3.01 -21.32 13.54
C THR A 78 3.28 -20.77 14.93
N ASN A 79 2.90 -21.53 15.96
CA ASN A 79 3.18 -21.20 17.36
C ASN A 79 4.33 -21.99 17.91
N THR A 80 5.06 -22.67 17.05
CA THR A 80 6.18 -23.51 17.45
C THR A 80 7.49 -22.75 17.30
N PHE A 81 8.14 -22.56 18.37
CA PHE A 81 9.48 -22.00 18.44
C PHE A 81 10.25 -22.76 19.49
#